data_83ae3081a5a8b78b7bacccf23ba65b0b
#
_entry.id   83ae3081a5a8b78b7bacccf23ba65b0b
#
_cell.length_a   1.000
_cell.length_b   1.000
_cell.length_c   1.000
_cell.angle_alpha   90.00
_cell.angle_beta   90.00
_cell.angle_gamma   90.00
#
_symmetry.space_group_name_H-M   'P 1'
#
loop_
_entity.id
_entity.type
_entity.pdbx_description
1 polymer ?
#
loop_
_entity_poly.entity_id
_entity_poly.type
_entity_poly.pdbx_seq_one_letter_code
_entity_poly.pdbx_strand_id
1 'polypeptide(L)'
;MSKSESQIHIEIETGQNVNIDFEKLKKVLSCGQGLVPVAVQDIDSLEVLIIAYVNHVALDYALANKVATFWSTSRNELWIKGATSGDTLDLLEIRVNCEQNSLLYLVRPRGQGACHTKNNRGLSRXSCYYRRIKSGSLEFIEP
;
A
#
# COMPACT_ATOMS: atom_id res chain seq x y z
N MET A 1 -11.28 -27.99 11.69
CA MET A 1 -10.85 -26.93 12.62
C MET A 1 -10.70 -25.61 11.93
N SER A 2 -11.21 -24.57 12.54
CA SER A 2 -11.08 -23.23 11.94
C SER A 2 -9.69 -22.67 12.20
N LYS A 3 -9.23 -21.84 11.27
CA LYS A 3 -7.92 -21.18 11.40
C LYS A 3 -8.07 -19.91 12.20
N SER A 4 -7.03 -19.55 12.95
CA SER A 4 -6.98 -18.28 13.65
C SER A 4 -6.89 -17.14 12.64
N GLU A 5 -7.21 -15.93 13.10
CA GLU A 5 -7.08 -14.75 12.24
C GLU A 5 -5.66 -14.55 11.75
N SER A 6 -4.68 -14.79 12.62
CA SER A 6 -3.28 -14.63 12.22
C SER A 6 -2.87 -15.65 11.17
N GLN A 7 -3.37 -16.90 11.29
CA GLN A 7 -3.08 -17.91 10.29
C GLN A 7 -3.69 -17.57 8.94
N ILE A 8 -4.93 -17.05 8.94
CA ILE A 8 -5.58 -16.63 7.70
C ILE A 8 -4.79 -15.48 7.07
N HIS A 9 -4.35 -14.53 7.87
CA HIS A 9 -3.57 -13.40 7.40
C HIS A 9 -2.26 -13.85 6.76
N ILE A 10 -1.56 -14.78 7.42
CA ILE A 10 -0.31 -15.32 6.89
C ILE A 10 -0.54 -15.98 5.54
N GLU A 11 -1.62 -16.76 5.41
CA GLU A 11 -1.92 -17.42 4.15
C GLU A 11 -2.22 -16.43 3.05
N ILE A 12 -2.94 -15.35 3.37
CA ILE A 12 -3.25 -14.32 2.38
C ILE A 12 -1.96 -13.66 1.90
N GLU A 13 -1.05 -13.37 2.81
CA GLU A 13 0.17 -12.63 2.47
C GLU A 13 1.28 -13.49 1.89
N THR A 14 1.34 -14.77 2.26
CA THR A 14 2.49 -15.61 1.86
C THR A 14 2.09 -16.88 1.11
N GLY A 15 0.80 -17.12 0.91
CA GLY A 15 0.34 -18.34 0.26
C GLY A 15 0.24 -18.20 -1.25
N GLN A 16 -0.24 -19.27 -1.87
CA GLN A 16 -0.38 -19.35 -3.32
C GLN A 16 -1.84 -19.41 -3.78
N ASN A 17 -2.78 -19.45 -2.84
CA ASN A 17 -4.19 -19.46 -3.20
C ASN A 17 -4.68 -18.06 -3.52
N VAL A 18 -5.47 -17.93 -4.58
CA VAL A 18 -6.05 -16.64 -4.98
C VAL A 18 -7.30 -16.41 -4.13
N ASN A 19 -7.29 -15.32 -3.35
CA ASN A 19 -8.40 -14.96 -2.47
C ASN A 19 -8.64 -13.45 -2.54
N ILE A 20 -9.14 -12.99 -3.69
CA ILE A 20 -9.33 -11.55 -3.90
C ILE A 20 -10.47 -11.04 -3.01
N ASP A 21 -10.22 -9.95 -2.31
CA ASP A 21 -11.22 -9.32 -1.43
C ASP A 21 -12.06 -8.34 -2.24
N PHE A 22 -13.15 -8.84 -2.84
CA PHE A 22 -14.04 -7.99 -3.63
C PHE A 22 -14.91 -7.08 -2.77
N GLU A 23 -14.83 -7.22 -1.44
CA GLU A 23 -15.59 -6.35 -0.52
C GLU A 23 -14.77 -5.17 -0.02
N LYS A 24 -13.50 -5.06 -0.47
CA LYS A 24 -12.58 -4.04 0.08
C LYS A 24 -13.13 -2.62 -0.04
N LEU A 25 -13.68 -2.27 -1.21
CA LEU A 25 -14.14 -0.89 -1.39
C LEU A 25 -15.33 -0.56 -0.50
N LYS A 26 -16.19 -1.54 -0.20
CA LYS A 26 -17.26 -1.33 0.78
C LYS A 26 -16.68 -0.99 2.15
N LYS A 27 -15.62 -1.71 2.55
CA LYS A 27 -14.98 -1.45 3.84
C LYS A 27 -14.34 -0.06 3.85
N VAL A 28 -13.71 0.32 2.74
CA VAL A 28 -13.08 1.64 2.62
C VAL A 28 -14.13 2.73 2.80
N LEU A 29 -15.27 2.60 2.11
CA LEU A 29 -16.32 3.61 2.18
C LEU A 29 -16.94 3.70 3.57
N SER A 30 -16.91 2.63 4.34
CA SER A 30 -17.56 2.62 5.66
C SER A 30 -16.82 3.50 6.69
N CYS A 31 -15.61 3.97 6.39
CA CYS A 31 -14.90 4.83 7.32
C CYS A 31 -15.50 6.23 7.43
N GLY A 32 -16.38 6.61 6.50
CA GLY A 32 -17.09 7.88 6.57
C GLY A 32 -16.30 9.09 6.11
N GLN A 33 -15.13 8.88 5.53
CA GLN A 33 -14.29 9.99 5.03
C GLN A 33 -14.47 10.15 3.53
N GLY A 34 -14.33 11.40 3.06
CA GLY A 34 -14.17 11.64 1.64
C GLY A 34 -12.76 11.25 1.23
N LEU A 35 -12.63 10.30 0.30
CA LEU A 35 -11.34 9.72 -0.03
C LEU A 35 -11.13 9.67 -1.53
N VAL A 36 -9.86 9.77 -1.93
CA VAL A 36 -9.47 9.42 -3.29
C VAL A 36 -8.34 8.39 -3.22
N PRO A 37 -8.25 7.52 -4.24
CA PRO A 37 -7.16 6.54 -4.26
C PRO A 37 -5.86 7.18 -4.71
N VAL A 38 -4.75 6.60 -4.25
CA VAL A 38 -3.41 7.05 -4.58
C VAL A 38 -2.60 5.85 -5.04
N ALA A 39 -2.04 5.92 -6.25
CA ALA A 39 -1.02 4.97 -6.68
C ALA A 39 0.34 5.54 -6.27
N VAL A 40 1.21 4.68 -5.74
CA VAL A 40 2.53 5.09 -5.28
C VAL A 40 3.58 4.40 -6.15
N GLN A 41 4.45 5.18 -6.77
CA GLN A 41 5.42 4.68 -7.74
C GLN A 41 6.82 5.15 -7.37
N ASP A 42 7.78 4.24 -7.45
CA ASP A 42 9.18 4.58 -7.26
C ASP A 42 9.64 5.46 -8.42
N ILE A 43 10.18 6.65 -8.12
CA ILE A 43 10.55 7.61 -9.15
C ILE A 43 11.72 7.12 -10.00
N ASP A 44 12.56 6.25 -9.45
CA ASP A 44 13.75 5.78 -10.16
C ASP A 44 13.46 4.51 -10.97
N SER A 45 12.85 3.50 -10.35
CA SER A 45 12.60 2.22 -11.03
C SER A 45 11.30 2.23 -11.81
N LEU A 46 10.38 3.14 -11.49
CA LEU A 46 9.02 3.20 -12.01
C LEU A 46 8.15 2.04 -11.56
N GLU A 47 8.62 1.28 -10.59
CA GLU A 47 7.83 0.18 -10.03
C GLU A 47 6.66 0.73 -9.22
N VAL A 48 5.47 0.16 -9.41
CA VAL A 48 4.32 0.51 -8.59
C VAL A 48 4.46 -0.20 -7.26
N LEU A 49 4.38 0.56 -6.17
CA LEU A 49 4.69 0.04 -4.84
C LEU A 49 3.45 -0.33 -4.04
N ILE A 50 2.40 0.49 -4.10
CA ILE A 50 1.25 0.33 -3.24
C ILE A 50 0.11 1.18 -3.80
N ILE A 51 -1.12 0.80 -3.50
CA ILE A 51 -2.29 1.65 -3.71
C ILE A 51 -2.93 1.86 -2.34
N ALA A 52 -3.22 3.13 -2.02
CA ALA A 52 -3.79 3.49 -0.74
C ALA A 52 -4.79 4.61 -0.94
N TYR A 53 -5.22 5.26 0.13
CA TYR A 53 -6.27 6.28 0.05
C TYR A 53 -5.86 7.49 0.87
N VAL A 54 -6.32 8.67 0.42
CA VAL A 54 -6.11 9.91 1.18
C VAL A 54 -7.42 10.66 1.31
N ASN A 55 -7.57 11.35 2.44
CA ASN A 55 -8.56 12.39 2.60
C ASN A 55 -7.81 13.73 2.56
N HIS A 56 -8.52 14.82 2.80
CA HIS A 56 -7.92 16.16 2.81
C HIS A 56 -6.76 16.25 3.81
N VAL A 57 -6.95 15.69 4.99
CA VAL A 57 -5.95 15.80 6.06
C VAL A 57 -4.65 15.12 5.65
N ALA A 58 -4.75 13.90 5.10
CA ALA A 58 -3.57 13.15 4.69
C ALA A 58 -2.85 13.84 3.53
N LEU A 59 -3.59 14.35 2.58
CA LEU A 59 -2.97 15.04 1.44
C LEU A 59 -2.25 16.30 1.90
N ASP A 60 -2.88 17.08 2.77
CA ASP A 60 -2.26 18.29 3.29
C ASP A 60 -0.97 17.97 4.04
N TYR A 61 -0.99 16.91 4.84
CA TYR A 61 0.21 16.50 5.58
C TYR A 61 1.32 16.08 4.61
N ALA A 62 0.97 15.31 3.58
CA ALA A 62 1.96 14.85 2.60
C ALA A 62 2.60 16.03 1.88
N LEU A 63 1.78 16.99 1.49
CA LEU A 63 2.28 18.20 0.79
C LEU A 63 3.21 19.01 1.68
N ALA A 64 2.85 19.17 2.95
CA ALA A 64 3.63 20.00 3.87
C ALA A 64 4.93 19.33 4.29
N ASN A 65 4.93 18.02 4.47
CA ASN A 65 6.06 17.31 5.05
C ASN A 65 6.88 16.50 4.05
N LYS A 66 6.44 16.40 2.79
CA LYS A 66 7.17 15.72 1.72
C LYS A 66 7.44 14.25 2.05
N VAL A 67 6.49 13.60 2.64
CA VAL A 67 6.57 12.18 2.98
C VAL A 67 5.23 11.53 2.64
N ALA A 68 5.26 10.31 2.11
CA ALA A 68 4.02 9.63 1.71
C ALA A 68 3.14 9.38 2.92
N THR A 69 1.97 9.99 2.89
CA THR A 69 1.02 9.97 4.00
C THR A 69 -0.35 9.63 3.42
N PHE A 70 -1.07 8.79 4.16
CA PHE A 70 -2.35 8.24 3.72
C PHE A 70 -3.36 8.33 4.85
N TRP A 71 -4.59 7.99 4.54
CA TRP A 71 -5.62 7.81 5.56
C TRP A 71 -5.85 6.31 5.73
N SER A 72 -5.62 5.80 6.94
CA SER A 72 -5.88 4.40 7.24
C SER A 72 -7.39 4.21 7.38
N THR A 73 -8.00 3.53 6.43
CA THR A 73 -9.44 3.34 6.45
C THR A 73 -9.88 2.33 7.50
N SER A 74 -9.02 1.38 7.83
CA SER A 74 -9.36 0.38 8.85
C SER A 74 -9.28 0.96 10.25
N ARG A 75 -8.33 1.87 10.52
CA ARG A 75 -8.21 2.50 11.84
C ARG A 75 -8.83 3.88 11.88
N ASN A 76 -9.22 4.40 10.72
CA ASN A 76 -9.82 5.72 10.54
C ASN A 76 -8.95 6.82 11.16
N GLU A 77 -7.69 6.83 10.74
CA GLU A 77 -6.72 7.79 11.25
C GLU A 77 -5.61 8.04 10.23
N LEU A 78 -4.86 9.11 10.46
CA LEU A 78 -3.72 9.47 9.63
C LEU A 78 -2.65 8.39 9.71
N TRP A 79 -2.05 8.06 8.57
CA TRP A 79 -1.01 7.02 8.51
C TRP A 79 0.16 7.54 7.71
N ILE A 80 1.27 7.80 8.41
CA ILE A 80 2.53 8.15 7.78
C ILE A 80 3.25 6.84 7.49
N LYS A 81 3.37 6.51 6.20
CA LYS A 81 3.97 5.24 5.79
C LYS A 81 5.38 5.14 6.35
N GLY A 82 5.64 4.09 7.13
CA GLY A 82 6.98 3.81 7.64
C GLY A 82 7.39 4.61 8.87
N ALA A 83 6.48 5.35 9.49
CA ALA A 83 6.83 6.16 10.66
C ALA A 83 7.41 5.32 11.80
N THR A 84 6.90 4.09 11.96
CA THR A 84 7.37 3.20 13.02
C THR A 84 8.52 2.32 12.55
N SER A 85 8.41 1.75 11.34
CA SER A 85 9.39 0.78 10.84
C SER A 85 10.66 1.44 10.30
N GLY A 86 10.62 2.71 9.95
CA GLY A 86 11.71 3.39 9.28
C GLY A 86 11.66 3.29 7.76
N ASP A 87 10.70 2.57 7.23
CA ASP A 87 10.54 2.40 5.78
C ASP A 87 9.66 3.50 5.20
N THR A 88 10.05 4.76 5.45
CA THR A 88 9.32 5.92 4.92
C THR A 88 9.61 6.09 3.45
N LEU A 89 8.72 6.83 2.78
CA LEU A 89 8.85 7.12 1.36
C LEU A 89 8.90 8.63 1.20
N ASP A 90 10.06 9.13 0.74
CA ASP A 90 10.19 10.56 0.44
C ASP A 90 9.28 10.89 -0.73
N LEU A 91 8.46 11.91 -0.58
CA LEU A 91 7.51 12.31 -1.61
C LEU A 91 8.12 13.42 -2.45
N LEU A 92 8.35 13.12 -3.73
CA LEU A 92 9.04 14.05 -4.62
C LEU A 92 8.06 14.79 -5.53
N GLU A 93 6.93 14.16 -5.87
CA GLU A 93 6.00 14.74 -6.83
C GLU A 93 4.64 14.11 -6.63
N ILE A 94 3.59 14.91 -6.77
CA ILE A 94 2.21 14.41 -6.77
C ILE A 94 1.59 14.82 -8.10
N ARG A 95 1.02 13.84 -8.80
CA ARG A 95 0.25 14.10 -10.01
C ARG A 95 -1.20 13.77 -9.76
N VAL A 96 -2.07 14.46 -10.46
CA VAL A 96 -3.51 14.25 -10.36
C VAL A 96 -4.02 13.80 -11.72
N ASN A 97 -5.02 12.90 -11.73
CA ASN A 97 -5.55 12.42 -12.99
C ASN A 97 -6.48 13.46 -13.63
N CYS A 98 -6.94 13.17 -14.86
CA CYS A 98 -7.69 14.12 -15.66
C CYS A 98 -8.99 14.59 -14.98
N GLU A 99 -9.62 13.73 -14.18
CA GLU A 99 -10.87 14.07 -13.50
C GLU A 99 -10.66 14.57 -12.07
N GLN A 100 -9.41 14.64 -11.63
CA GLN A 100 -9.03 15.07 -10.29
C GLN A 100 -9.69 14.23 -9.19
N ASN A 101 -9.75 12.93 -9.41
CA ASN A 101 -10.32 12.02 -8.43
C ASN A 101 -9.41 10.84 -8.10
N SER A 102 -8.14 10.90 -8.48
CA SER A 102 -7.10 9.98 -8.01
C SER A 102 -5.75 10.66 -8.13
N LEU A 103 -4.79 10.16 -7.36
CA LEU A 103 -3.47 10.77 -7.30
C LEU A 103 -2.39 9.75 -7.62
N LEU A 104 -1.24 10.26 -8.08
CA LEU A 104 -0.02 9.47 -8.21
C LEU A 104 1.04 10.14 -7.36
N TYR A 105 1.55 9.40 -6.38
CA TYR A 105 2.71 9.82 -5.58
C TYR A 105 3.96 9.24 -6.21
N LEU A 106 4.92 10.11 -6.57
CA LEU A 106 6.24 9.66 -7.02
C LEU A 106 7.18 9.79 -5.84
N VAL A 107 7.78 8.67 -5.43
CA VAL A 107 8.47 8.58 -4.15
C VAL A 107 9.87 7.97 -4.33
N ARG A 108 10.69 8.14 -3.30
CA ARG A 108 11.97 7.45 -3.18
C ARG A 108 12.00 6.79 -1.80
N PRO A 109 12.02 5.45 -1.74
CA PRO A 109 12.05 4.78 -0.43
C PRO A 109 13.33 5.10 0.33
N ARG A 110 13.17 5.37 1.64
CA ARG A 110 14.31 5.61 2.51
C ARG A 110 14.85 4.34 3.13
N GLY A 111 13.95 3.39 3.41
CA GLY A 111 14.33 2.14 4.04
C GLY A 111 14.44 1.02 3.04
N GLN A 112 13.90 -0.15 3.43
CA GLN A 112 14.05 -1.35 2.62
C GLN A 112 13.04 -1.42 1.49
N GLY A 113 11.76 -1.20 1.81
CA GLY A 113 10.72 -1.32 0.81
C GLY A 113 9.39 -0.84 1.33
N ALA A 114 8.40 -0.79 0.43
CA ALA A 114 7.10 -0.22 0.77
C ALA A 114 6.18 -1.18 1.48
N CYS A 115 6.39 -2.48 1.28
CA CYS A 115 5.47 -3.48 1.85
C CYS A 115 5.87 -3.82 3.28
N HIS A 116 4.88 -4.12 4.13
CA HIS A 116 5.18 -4.55 5.49
C HIS A 116 5.61 -6.02 5.57
N THR A 117 5.40 -6.78 4.49
CA THR A 117 5.82 -8.18 4.47
C THR A 117 7.32 -8.30 4.19
N LYS A 118 7.90 -9.42 4.61
CA LYS A 118 9.33 -9.66 4.47
C LYS A 118 9.61 -10.71 3.42
N ASN A 119 10.69 -10.52 2.67
CA ASN A 119 11.13 -11.51 1.70
C ASN A 119 11.95 -12.61 2.40
N ASN A 120 12.49 -13.54 1.61
CA ASN A 120 13.24 -14.67 2.17
C ASN A 120 14.51 -14.26 2.90
N ARG A 121 14.99 -13.06 2.65
CA ARG A 121 16.17 -12.53 3.33
C ARG A 121 15.82 -11.69 4.55
N GLY A 122 14.53 -11.63 4.91
CA GLY A 122 14.09 -10.86 6.06
C GLY A 122 13.99 -9.36 5.83
N LEU A 123 14.02 -8.93 4.57
CA LEU A 123 13.93 -7.51 4.22
C LEU A 123 12.51 -7.18 3.75
N SER A 124 12.06 -5.98 4.02
CA SER A 124 10.76 -5.52 3.53
C SER A 124 10.72 -5.59 2.00
N ARG A 125 9.69 -6.18 1.46
CA ARG A 125 9.55 -6.26 0.00
C ARG A 125 9.34 -4.88 -0.60
N UNK A 126 9.71 -4.72 -1.80
CA UNK A 126 9.66 -3.66 -2.38
C UNK A 126 8.45 -3.20 -2.53
N SER A 127 7.73 -3.90 -3.31
CA SER A 127 6.36 -3.56 -3.67
C SER A 127 5.38 -4.46 -2.95
N CYS A 128 4.18 -3.96 -2.73
CA CYS A 128 3.08 -4.81 -2.26
C CYS A 128 2.62 -5.79 -3.33
N TYR A 129 3.06 -5.59 -4.57
CA TYR A 129 2.64 -6.42 -5.71
C TYR A 129 3.73 -7.44 -6.02
N TYR A 130 4.03 -8.32 -5.05
CA TYR A 130 5.15 -9.25 -5.13
C TYR A 130 4.75 -10.65 -5.61
N ARG A 131 3.48 -10.84 -5.98
CA ARG A 131 3.00 -12.10 -6.57
C ARG A 131 2.14 -11.79 -7.78
N ARG A 132 2.16 -12.71 -8.75
CA ARG A 132 1.30 -12.60 -9.93
C ARG A 132 0.33 -13.77 -9.96
N ILE A 133 -0.80 -13.57 -10.61
CA ILE A 133 -1.74 -14.66 -10.87
C ILE A 133 -1.26 -15.39 -12.12
N LYS A 134 -1.02 -16.68 -11.98
CA LYS A 134 -0.55 -17.50 -13.09
C LYS A 134 -1.17 -18.88 -12.96
N SER A 135 -1.91 -19.31 -14.00
CA SER A 135 -2.54 -20.63 -14.03
C SER A 135 -3.38 -20.91 -12.80
N GLY A 136 -4.14 -19.91 -12.36
CA GLY A 136 -5.10 -20.06 -11.26
C GLY A 136 -4.52 -20.02 -9.86
N SER A 137 -3.21 -19.77 -9.72
CA SER A 137 -2.60 -19.63 -8.41
C SER A 137 -1.67 -18.44 -8.41
N LEU A 138 -1.03 -18.18 -7.27
CA LEU A 138 -0.12 -17.06 -7.12
C LEU A 138 1.32 -17.52 -7.23
N GLU A 139 2.09 -16.81 -8.05
CA GLU A 139 3.52 -17.06 -8.24
C GLU A 139 4.28 -15.87 -7.70
N PHE A 140 5.28 -16.11 -6.86
CA PHE A 140 6.07 -15.04 -6.26
C PHE A 140 7.01 -14.42 -7.27
N ILE A 141 7.02 -13.08 -7.31
CA ILE A 141 8.01 -12.28 -8.04
C ILE A 141 9.18 -11.97 -7.10
N GLU A 142 8.87 -11.70 -5.84
CA GLU A 142 9.88 -11.46 -4.81
C GLU A 142 9.58 -12.39 -3.62
N PRO A 143 10.12 -13.61 -3.66
CA PRO A 143 9.85 -14.59 -2.59
C PRO A 143 10.33 -14.15 -1.22
#